data_3f3aa12592eea7da5fb1b2081b7bcfdb
#
_entry.id   3f3aa12592eea7da5fb1b2081b7bcfdb
#
_cell.length_a   1.000
_cell.length_b   1.000
_cell.length_c   1.000
_cell.angle_alpha   90.00
_cell.angle_beta   90.00
_cell.angle_gamma   90.00
#
_symmetry.space_group_name_H-M   'P 1'
#
loop_
_entity.id
_entity.type
_entity.pdbx_description
1 polymer ?
#
loop_
_entity_poly.entity_id
_entity_poly.type
_entity_poly.pdbx_seq_one_letter_code
_entity_poly.pdbx_strand_id
1 'polypeptide(L)'
;MERSQREYYLNEQMKAIQKELGDIDEGHNEVDELKKRIENAGLSKDAYTKANAELNKLKQMSPMSAEATVVRTYIDWLVNVPWKAASKVRLDLAKAEEVLDADHYGLEEVKDRILEYLAVQKRVKKLKGPVLCLVGPPGVGKTSLAESIARSTNRKFVRMALGGVRDEAEIRGHRRTYIGSMPGRLIQKMTKVGVRNPLFLLDEIDKMGSDMRGDPASALLEVLDPEQNHNFNDHYLEVDYDLSDVMFLCTANSMNIPAPLLDRMEVIRLPGYTEDEKVNIAIRYLAPKQIEANGLKKTELEFQEPAIRNIIRYYTREAGVRSLERQLAKVCRKVVKEHAAEKRFHVVVDAESLEHFLGVRKFRYGLAEQQDQVGQVTGLAWTQVGGELLTIEAAVVPGKGRLTKTGSLGEVMGESITAALTVVRSRAASLGMAADFHEKQDIHIHVPEGATPKDGPSAGIGMCTALVSALTQIPVRADVAMTGEITLRGQVLAIGGLKEKLLAAHRGGIKTVIIPEENQRDLKEIPENIKQDLQIKPVKWIDEVLQIALQYAPEPLPDAAPEIVAKDDKREPDSKERISTH
;
A
#
# COMPACT_ATOMS: atom_id res chain seq x y z
N MET A 1 -68.54 -2.64 -24.28
CA MET A 1 -68.72 -4.06 -23.95
C MET A 1 -68.13 -5.00 -25.05
N GLU A 2 -68.31 -4.77 -26.32
CA GLU A 2 -67.76 -5.65 -27.38
C GLU A 2 -66.24 -5.76 -27.44
N ARG A 3 -65.50 -4.69 -27.12
CA ARG A 3 -64.04 -4.71 -27.14
C ARG A 3 -63.43 -5.59 -26.04
N SER A 4 -63.98 -5.53 -24.82
CA SER A 4 -63.56 -6.37 -23.70
C SER A 4 -63.90 -7.86 -23.90
N GLN A 5 -65.02 -8.18 -24.55
CA GLN A 5 -65.39 -9.54 -24.89
C GLN A 5 -64.49 -10.11 -25.99
N ARG A 6 -64.08 -9.29 -26.96
CA ARG A 6 -63.17 -9.69 -28.02
C ARG A 6 -61.73 -9.90 -27.51
N GLU A 7 -61.27 -9.04 -26.62
CA GLU A 7 -59.99 -9.24 -25.94
C GLU A 7 -59.97 -10.48 -25.07
N TYR A 8 -61.05 -10.76 -24.34
CA TYR A 8 -61.17 -11.99 -23.56
C TYR A 8 -61.17 -13.24 -24.46
N TYR A 9 -61.87 -13.22 -25.57
CA TYR A 9 -61.93 -14.34 -26.53
C TYR A 9 -60.57 -14.57 -27.21
N LEU A 10 -59.88 -13.53 -27.57
CA LEU A 10 -58.55 -13.61 -28.15
C LEU A 10 -57.50 -14.10 -27.13
N ASN A 11 -57.62 -13.73 -25.85
CA ASN A 11 -56.77 -14.24 -24.79
C ASN A 11 -57.05 -15.72 -24.51
N GLU A 12 -58.32 -16.18 -24.55
CA GLU A 12 -58.65 -17.61 -24.40
C GLU A 12 -58.17 -18.43 -25.61
N GLN A 13 -58.28 -17.93 -26.80
CA GLN A 13 -57.70 -18.58 -27.99
C GLN A 13 -56.17 -18.62 -27.93
N MET A 14 -55.53 -17.57 -27.47
CA MET A 14 -54.09 -17.53 -27.29
C MET A 14 -53.63 -18.53 -26.23
N LYS A 15 -54.36 -18.66 -25.11
CA LYS A 15 -54.10 -19.69 -24.09
C LYS A 15 -54.31 -21.12 -24.63
N ALA A 16 -55.33 -21.34 -25.46
CA ALA A 16 -55.57 -22.63 -26.09
C ALA A 16 -54.45 -23.02 -27.06
N ILE A 17 -54.01 -22.07 -27.89
CA ILE A 17 -52.87 -22.24 -28.83
C ILE A 17 -51.55 -22.46 -28.07
N GLN A 18 -51.28 -21.71 -27.01
CA GLN A 18 -50.11 -21.93 -26.14
C GLN A 18 -50.12 -23.29 -25.45
N LYS A 19 -51.30 -23.78 -25.05
CA LYS A 19 -51.45 -25.11 -24.44
C LYS A 19 -51.22 -26.25 -25.45
N GLU A 20 -51.65 -26.06 -26.72
CA GLU A 20 -51.36 -26.98 -27.82
C GLU A 20 -49.88 -26.98 -28.23
N LEU A 21 -49.17 -25.86 -28.08
CA LEU A 21 -47.74 -25.69 -28.41
C LEU A 21 -46.79 -26.12 -27.28
N GLY A 22 -47.29 -26.59 -26.13
CA GLY A 22 -46.44 -27.05 -25.03
C GLY A 22 -45.87 -25.97 -24.10
N ASP A 23 -46.01 -24.68 -24.41
CA ASP A 23 -45.44 -23.56 -23.67
C ASP A 23 -46.03 -23.36 -22.26
N ILE A 24 -47.22 -23.92 -21.98
CA ILE A 24 -47.89 -23.80 -20.66
C ILE A 24 -47.33 -24.81 -19.64
N ASP A 25 -46.87 -25.95 -20.10
CA ASP A 25 -46.23 -26.94 -19.24
C ASP A 25 -44.82 -26.52 -18.80
N GLU A 26 -44.09 -25.83 -19.68
CA GLU A 26 -42.77 -25.29 -19.32
C GLU A 26 -42.86 -24.18 -18.26
N GLY A 27 -43.80 -23.25 -18.36
CA GLY A 27 -43.99 -22.16 -17.41
C GLY A 27 -44.47 -22.63 -16.03
N HIS A 28 -45.27 -23.69 -15.93
CA HIS A 28 -45.70 -24.29 -14.67
C HIS A 28 -44.57 -25.10 -14.02
N ASN A 29 -43.78 -25.78 -14.82
CA ASN A 29 -42.62 -26.54 -14.34
C ASN A 29 -41.53 -25.59 -13.79
N GLU A 30 -41.29 -24.44 -14.43
CA GLU A 30 -40.34 -23.41 -13.98
C GLU A 30 -40.76 -22.81 -12.63
N VAL A 31 -42.02 -22.47 -12.43
CA VAL A 31 -42.50 -21.89 -11.16
C VAL A 31 -42.42 -22.89 -10.01
N ASP A 32 -42.68 -24.15 -10.25
CA ASP A 32 -42.57 -25.22 -9.26
C ASP A 32 -41.08 -25.51 -8.94
N GLU A 33 -40.22 -25.41 -9.92
CA GLU A 33 -38.75 -25.47 -9.72
C GLU A 33 -38.24 -24.31 -8.87
N LEU A 34 -38.62 -23.06 -9.18
CA LEU A 34 -38.27 -21.90 -8.36
C LEU A 34 -38.78 -22.01 -6.94
N LYS A 35 -40.00 -22.53 -6.74
CA LYS A 35 -40.54 -22.78 -5.41
C LYS A 35 -39.69 -23.77 -4.61
N LYS A 36 -39.31 -24.90 -5.20
CA LYS A 36 -38.39 -25.86 -4.58
C LYS A 36 -37.05 -25.26 -4.24
N ARG A 37 -36.49 -24.43 -5.13
CA ARG A 37 -35.23 -23.70 -4.90
C ARG A 37 -35.36 -22.72 -3.72
N ILE A 38 -36.46 -21.98 -3.59
CA ILE A 38 -36.76 -21.09 -2.46
C ILE A 38 -36.82 -21.88 -1.14
N GLU A 39 -37.50 -23.02 -1.13
CA GLU A 39 -37.60 -23.88 0.06
C GLU A 39 -36.24 -24.45 0.51
N ASN A 40 -35.36 -24.78 -0.43
CA ASN A 40 -34.04 -25.36 -0.19
C ASN A 40 -32.93 -24.35 0.07
N ALA A 41 -33.08 -23.08 -0.33
CA ALA A 41 -32.05 -22.05 -0.25
C ALA A 41 -31.69 -21.62 1.19
N GLY A 42 -32.57 -21.96 2.16
CA GLY A 42 -32.35 -21.64 3.57
C GLY A 42 -32.42 -20.15 3.89
N LEU A 43 -33.24 -19.41 3.19
CA LEU A 43 -33.48 -17.99 3.32
C LEU A 43 -33.78 -17.53 4.76
N SER A 44 -33.50 -16.27 5.09
CA SER A 44 -34.02 -15.62 6.29
C SER A 44 -35.55 -15.50 6.21
N LYS A 45 -36.22 -15.25 7.35
CA LYS A 45 -37.68 -15.12 7.37
C LYS A 45 -38.18 -14.04 6.40
N ASP A 46 -37.52 -12.91 6.39
CA ASP A 46 -37.90 -11.76 5.56
C ASP A 46 -37.62 -12.05 4.08
N ALA A 47 -36.44 -12.61 3.77
CA ALA A 47 -36.10 -13.04 2.41
C ALA A 47 -37.07 -14.12 1.89
N TYR A 48 -37.46 -15.08 2.73
CA TYR A 48 -38.42 -16.12 2.37
C TYR A 48 -39.81 -15.54 2.09
N THR A 49 -40.29 -14.63 2.95
CA THR A 49 -41.57 -13.94 2.77
C THR A 49 -41.57 -13.15 1.47
N LYS A 50 -40.50 -12.43 1.21
CA LYS A 50 -40.35 -11.61 -0.02
C LYS A 50 -40.23 -12.46 -1.27
N ALA A 51 -39.44 -13.56 -1.22
CA ALA A 51 -39.33 -14.50 -2.34
C ALA A 51 -40.68 -15.11 -2.74
N ASN A 52 -41.47 -15.53 -1.75
CA ASN A 52 -42.80 -16.08 -2.01
C ASN A 52 -43.78 -15.03 -2.55
N ALA A 53 -43.71 -13.79 -2.05
CA ALA A 53 -44.54 -12.70 -2.58
C ALA A 53 -44.21 -12.41 -4.05
N GLU A 54 -42.96 -12.38 -4.42
CA GLU A 54 -42.52 -12.18 -5.81
C GLU A 54 -42.84 -13.42 -6.68
N LEU A 55 -42.72 -14.64 -6.15
CA LEU A 55 -43.12 -15.85 -6.84
C LEU A 55 -44.63 -15.86 -7.14
N ASN A 56 -45.46 -15.40 -6.20
CA ASN A 56 -46.91 -15.30 -6.40
C ASN A 56 -47.27 -14.23 -7.45
N LYS A 57 -46.51 -13.12 -7.52
CA LYS A 57 -46.64 -12.13 -8.61
C LYS A 57 -46.27 -12.77 -9.95
N LEU A 58 -45.15 -13.51 -10.02
CA LEU A 58 -44.70 -14.18 -11.23
C LEU A 58 -45.74 -15.12 -11.79
N LYS A 59 -46.47 -15.85 -10.92
CA LYS A 59 -47.59 -16.75 -11.32
C LYS A 59 -48.72 -16.01 -12.05
N GLN A 60 -48.92 -14.75 -11.77
CA GLN A 60 -50.00 -13.93 -12.35
C GLN A 60 -49.55 -13.15 -13.60
N MET A 61 -48.24 -13.12 -13.90
CA MET A 61 -47.66 -12.42 -15.01
C MET A 61 -47.61 -13.30 -16.28
N SER A 62 -47.64 -12.64 -17.45
CA SER A 62 -47.35 -13.35 -18.70
C SER A 62 -45.88 -13.79 -18.71
N PRO A 63 -45.57 -15.06 -18.99
CA PRO A 63 -44.19 -15.56 -19.04
C PRO A 63 -43.25 -14.79 -19.95
N MET A 64 -43.76 -14.17 -21.01
CA MET A 64 -42.97 -13.40 -22.00
C MET A 64 -42.85 -11.92 -21.66
N SER A 65 -43.36 -11.46 -20.50
CA SER A 65 -43.27 -10.03 -20.15
C SER A 65 -41.88 -9.66 -19.63
N ALA A 66 -41.44 -8.44 -19.92
CA ALA A 66 -40.19 -7.89 -19.40
C ALA A 66 -40.20 -7.87 -17.87
N GLU A 67 -41.34 -7.62 -17.24
CA GLU A 67 -41.51 -7.64 -15.79
C GLU A 67 -41.29 -9.04 -15.21
N ALA A 68 -41.80 -10.10 -15.86
CA ALA A 68 -41.57 -11.47 -15.43
C ALA A 68 -40.07 -11.82 -15.43
N THR A 69 -39.32 -11.34 -16.43
CA THR A 69 -37.86 -11.52 -16.49
C THR A 69 -37.15 -10.83 -15.33
N VAL A 70 -37.56 -9.61 -14.96
CA VAL A 70 -37.00 -8.88 -13.80
C VAL A 70 -37.29 -9.63 -12.50
N VAL A 71 -38.52 -10.12 -12.31
CA VAL A 71 -38.90 -10.88 -11.10
C VAL A 71 -38.15 -12.22 -11.02
N ARG A 72 -38.01 -12.95 -12.14
CA ARG A 72 -37.18 -14.18 -12.19
C ARG A 72 -35.75 -13.89 -11.78
N THR A 73 -35.12 -12.91 -12.40
CA THR A 73 -33.74 -12.53 -12.08
C THR A 73 -33.59 -12.17 -10.60
N TYR A 74 -34.55 -11.47 -10.03
CA TYR A 74 -34.55 -11.13 -8.62
C TYR A 74 -34.63 -12.38 -7.71
N ILE A 75 -35.56 -13.30 -8.00
CA ILE A 75 -35.68 -14.55 -7.24
C ILE A 75 -34.39 -15.38 -7.38
N ASP A 76 -33.82 -15.45 -8.59
CA ASP A 76 -32.56 -16.15 -8.83
C ASP A 76 -31.42 -15.57 -7.99
N TRP A 77 -31.27 -14.27 -7.93
CA TRP A 77 -30.29 -13.65 -7.03
C TRP A 77 -30.55 -14.03 -5.58
N LEU A 78 -31.79 -13.89 -5.11
CA LEU A 78 -32.16 -14.14 -3.72
C LEU A 78 -31.88 -15.59 -3.29
N VAL A 79 -32.16 -16.56 -4.17
CA VAL A 79 -31.96 -18.00 -3.91
C VAL A 79 -30.47 -18.39 -3.97
N ASN A 80 -29.69 -17.73 -4.82
CA ASN A 80 -28.27 -18.08 -5.00
C ASN A 80 -27.33 -17.46 -3.96
N VAL A 81 -27.77 -16.45 -3.20
CA VAL A 81 -27.01 -15.90 -2.07
C VAL A 81 -26.83 -16.98 -0.98
N PRO A 82 -25.63 -17.17 -0.43
CA PRO A 82 -25.38 -18.23 0.56
C PRO A 82 -25.89 -17.86 1.96
N TRP A 83 -27.16 -18.12 2.26
CA TRP A 83 -27.78 -17.80 3.55
C TRP A 83 -27.32 -18.70 4.69
N LYS A 84 -27.14 -20.00 4.46
CA LYS A 84 -26.76 -20.99 5.48
C LYS A 84 -25.44 -21.70 5.20
N ALA A 85 -25.07 -21.83 3.92
CA ALA A 85 -23.87 -22.56 3.54
C ALA A 85 -22.61 -21.91 4.13
N ALA A 86 -21.85 -22.65 4.92
CA ALA A 86 -20.64 -22.14 5.57
C ALA A 86 -19.48 -23.13 5.45
N SER A 87 -18.26 -22.59 5.31
CA SER A 87 -17.03 -23.36 5.45
C SER A 87 -16.81 -23.76 6.90
N LYS A 88 -16.25 -24.95 7.13
CA LYS A 88 -15.86 -25.39 8.48
C LYS A 88 -14.57 -24.65 8.89
N VAL A 89 -14.71 -23.60 9.66
CA VAL A 89 -13.57 -22.79 10.14
C VAL A 89 -12.70 -23.61 11.09
N ARG A 90 -11.38 -23.49 10.93
CA ARG A 90 -10.37 -24.09 11.80
C ARG A 90 -9.45 -22.98 12.29
N LEU A 91 -9.38 -22.76 13.59
CA LEU A 91 -8.49 -21.78 14.23
C LEU A 91 -7.42 -22.54 15.02
N ASP A 92 -6.47 -23.10 14.29
CA ASP A 92 -5.27 -23.74 14.83
C ASP A 92 -4.07 -22.80 14.60
N LEU A 93 -3.58 -22.20 15.68
CA LEU A 93 -2.51 -21.18 15.61
C LEU A 93 -1.18 -21.77 15.14
N ALA A 94 -0.82 -22.99 15.57
CA ALA A 94 0.41 -23.64 15.15
C ALA A 94 0.39 -23.91 13.63
N LYS A 95 -0.76 -24.35 13.12
CA LYS A 95 -0.92 -24.55 11.68
C LYS A 95 -0.96 -23.23 10.90
N ALA A 96 -1.52 -22.17 11.50
CA ALA A 96 -1.52 -20.85 10.88
C ALA A 96 -0.09 -20.29 10.75
N GLU A 97 0.72 -20.43 11.79
CA GLU A 97 2.14 -20.08 11.80
C GLU A 97 2.90 -20.87 10.73
N GLU A 98 2.74 -22.20 10.68
CA GLU A 98 3.37 -23.05 9.66
C GLU A 98 3.02 -22.61 8.23
N VAL A 99 1.76 -22.29 7.95
CA VAL A 99 1.31 -21.81 6.63
C VAL A 99 1.91 -20.45 6.30
N LEU A 100 1.94 -19.51 7.25
CA LEU A 100 2.51 -18.18 7.04
C LEU A 100 4.01 -18.26 6.79
N ASP A 101 4.74 -19.12 7.51
CA ASP A 101 6.19 -19.32 7.34
C ASP A 101 6.54 -20.03 6.03
N ALA A 102 5.73 -20.99 5.62
CA ALA A 102 5.92 -21.69 4.35
C ALA A 102 5.69 -20.78 3.13
N ASP A 103 4.76 -19.83 3.23
CA ASP A 103 4.36 -18.97 2.12
C ASP A 103 5.12 -17.64 2.05
N HIS A 104 5.64 -17.15 3.19
CA HIS A 104 6.23 -15.81 3.31
C HIS A 104 7.57 -15.86 4.02
N TYR A 105 8.60 -15.39 3.33
CA TYR A 105 9.93 -15.23 3.90
C TYR A 105 10.03 -13.88 4.63
N GLY A 106 10.58 -13.87 5.84
CA GLY A 106 10.67 -12.68 6.68
C GLY A 106 9.30 -12.23 7.21
N LEU A 107 9.14 -10.93 7.44
CA LEU A 107 7.90 -10.31 7.94
C LEU A 107 7.46 -10.84 9.33
N GLU A 108 8.43 -11.15 10.22
CA GLU A 108 8.16 -11.80 11.51
C GLU A 108 7.15 -10.99 12.35
N GLU A 109 7.34 -9.68 12.50
CA GLU A 109 6.41 -8.80 13.24
C GLU A 109 4.99 -8.81 12.64
N VAL A 110 4.89 -8.85 11.30
CA VAL A 110 3.59 -8.90 10.61
C VAL A 110 2.89 -10.23 10.85
N LYS A 111 3.64 -11.34 10.80
CA LYS A 111 3.12 -12.67 11.10
C LYS A 111 2.65 -12.77 12.55
N ASP A 112 3.44 -12.29 13.50
CA ASP A 112 3.09 -12.28 14.93
C ASP A 112 1.80 -11.50 15.17
N ARG A 113 1.65 -10.31 14.60
CA ARG A 113 0.42 -9.50 14.69
C ARG A 113 -0.80 -10.22 14.09
N ILE A 114 -0.63 -10.92 12.98
CA ILE A 114 -1.70 -11.73 12.37
C ILE A 114 -2.07 -12.89 13.31
N LEU A 115 -1.08 -13.58 13.90
CA LEU A 115 -1.31 -14.68 14.84
C LEU A 115 -1.99 -14.20 16.13
N GLU A 116 -1.60 -13.05 16.67
CA GLU A 116 -2.27 -12.40 17.81
C GLU A 116 -3.76 -12.16 17.49
N TYR A 117 -4.06 -11.59 16.34
CA TYR A 117 -5.43 -11.35 15.89
C TYR A 117 -6.24 -12.65 15.78
N LEU A 118 -5.66 -13.70 15.19
CA LEU A 118 -6.31 -15.02 15.09
C LEU A 118 -6.51 -15.68 16.46
N ALA A 119 -5.57 -15.47 17.40
CA ALA A 119 -5.67 -15.96 18.78
C ALA A 119 -6.85 -15.34 19.53
N VAL A 120 -7.04 -14.02 19.38
CA VAL A 120 -8.20 -13.31 19.96
C VAL A 120 -9.50 -13.85 19.37
N GLN A 121 -9.58 -14.03 18.06
CA GLN A 121 -10.77 -14.60 17.40
C GLN A 121 -11.10 -16.03 17.89
N LYS A 122 -10.08 -16.87 18.09
CA LYS A 122 -10.24 -18.22 18.64
C LYS A 122 -10.87 -18.18 20.03
N ARG A 123 -10.49 -17.21 20.86
CA ARG A 123 -10.97 -17.08 22.24
C ARG A 123 -12.38 -16.50 22.34
N VAL A 124 -12.67 -15.48 21.55
CA VAL A 124 -13.96 -14.76 21.60
C VAL A 124 -15.07 -15.49 20.85
N LYS A 125 -14.73 -16.41 19.94
CA LYS A 125 -15.66 -17.16 19.06
C LYS A 125 -16.59 -16.30 18.19
N LYS A 126 -16.37 -15.00 18.10
CA LYS A 126 -17.10 -14.04 17.26
C LYS A 126 -16.12 -13.06 16.63
N LEU A 127 -16.40 -12.64 15.39
CA LEU A 127 -15.62 -11.62 14.69
C LEU A 127 -16.04 -10.21 15.18
N LYS A 128 -15.68 -9.87 16.43
CA LYS A 128 -16.05 -8.58 17.06
C LYS A 128 -14.86 -7.61 17.24
N GLY A 129 -13.73 -7.91 16.65
CA GLY A 129 -12.55 -7.04 16.71
C GLY A 129 -12.48 -6.04 15.55
N PRO A 130 -11.52 -5.11 15.61
CA PRO A 130 -11.23 -4.22 14.49
C PRO A 130 -10.85 -5.03 13.24
N VAL A 131 -11.07 -4.46 12.07
CA VAL A 131 -10.73 -5.12 10.80
C VAL A 131 -9.24 -4.96 10.54
N LEU A 132 -8.55 -6.04 10.21
CA LEU A 132 -7.14 -5.95 9.83
C LEU A 132 -6.95 -5.17 8.52
N CYS A 133 -6.06 -4.19 8.54
CA CYS A 133 -5.66 -3.42 7.37
C CYS A 133 -4.16 -3.53 7.13
N LEU A 134 -3.78 -4.18 6.03
CA LEU A 134 -2.38 -4.34 5.61
C LEU A 134 -1.97 -3.15 4.77
N VAL A 135 -1.12 -2.28 5.31
CA VAL A 135 -0.65 -1.05 4.64
C VAL A 135 0.82 -1.19 4.26
N GLY A 136 1.16 -0.90 3.02
CA GLY A 136 2.56 -0.93 2.58
C GLY A 136 2.70 -0.79 1.07
N PRO A 137 3.95 -0.66 0.56
CA PRO A 137 4.21 -0.45 -0.84
C PRO A 137 3.68 -1.60 -1.72
N PRO A 138 3.51 -1.35 -3.02
CA PRO A 138 3.06 -2.41 -3.93
C PRO A 138 4.09 -3.54 -4.03
N GLY A 139 3.61 -4.79 -4.07
CA GLY A 139 4.45 -5.96 -4.24
C GLY A 139 5.11 -6.51 -2.98
N VAL A 140 4.69 -6.09 -1.78
CA VAL A 140 5.20 -6.62 -0.49
C VAL A 140 4.38 -7.82 0.03
N GLY A 141 3.48 -8.38 -0.78
CA GLY A 141 2.77 -9.61 -0.41
C GLY A 141 1.44 -9.42 0.32
N LYS A 142 0.85 -8.23 0.36
CA LYS A 142 -0.44 -7.98 1.05
C LYS A 142 -1.56 -8.95 0.67
N THR A 143 -1.76 -9.16 -0.62
CA THR A 143 -2.81 -10.05 -1.14
C THR A 143 -2.49 -11.52 -0.85
N SER A 144 -1.22 -11.93 -0.99
CA SER A 144 -0.80 -13.31 -0.69
C SER A 144 -0.89 -13.64 0.80
N LEU A 145 -0.61 -12.67 1.69
CA LEU A 145 -0.86 -12.83 3.13
C LEU A 145 -2.33 -13.08 3.42
N ALA A 146 -3.23 -12.33 2.78
CA ALA A 146 -4.67 -12.55 2.93
C ALA A 146 -5.11 -13.95 2.45
N GLU A 147 -4.55 -14.44 1.34
CA GLU A 147 -4.79 -15.80 0.85
C GLU A 147 -4.27 -16.86 1.83
N SER A 148 -3.09 -16.65 2.43
CA SER A 148 -2.52 -17.55 3.42
C SER A 148 -3.35 -17.58 4.71
N ILE A 149 -3.87 -16.43 5.17
CA ILE A 149 -4.81 -16.36 6.29
C ILE A 149 -6.10 -17.14 5.97
N ALA A 150 -6.66 -16.97 4.77
CA ALA A 150 -7.86 -17.69 4.36
C ALA A 150 -7.63 -19.20 4.37
N ARG A 151 -6.48 -19.66 3.86
CA ARG A 151 -6.10 -21.07 3.80
C ARG A 151 -5.86 -21.65 5.20
N SER A 152 -5.14 -20.93 6.07
CA SER A 152 -4.85 -21.37 7.43
C SER A 152 -6.12 -21.51 8.30
N THR A 153 -7.11 -20.64 8.06
CA THR A 153 -8.41 -20.67 8.76
C THR A 153 -9.46 -21.55 8.07
N ASN A 154 -9.12 -22.18 6.94
CA ASN A 154 -10.02 -22.95 6.10
C ASN A 154 -11.27 -22.16 5.64
N ARG A 155 -11.10 -20.85 5.41
CA ARG A 155 -12.11 -19.97 4.81
C ARG A 155 -11.91 -19.92 3.31
N LYS A 156 -12.99 -19.81 2.54
CA LYS A 156 -12.88 -19.50 1.12
C LYS A 156 -12.43 -18.05 0.95
N PHE A 157 -11.57 -17.79 -0.01
CA PHE A 157 -11.02 -16.46 -0.29
C PHE A 157 -11.81 -15.72 -1.37
N VAL A 158 -12.13 -14.47 -1.11
CA VAL A 158 -12.79 -13.56 -2.05
C VAL A 158 -12.06 -12.23 -2.07
N ARG A 159 -11.86 -11.69 -3.25
CA ARG A 159 -11.23 -10.37 -3.44
C ARG A 159 -12.16 -9.41 -4.16
N MET A 160 -12.26 -8.18 -3.64
CA MET A 160 -12.94 -7.06 -4.26
C MET A 160 -11.99 -5.86 -4.29
N ALA A 161 -11.66 -5.38 -5.49
CA ALA A 161 -10.87 -4.17 -5.64
C ALA A 161 -11.77 -2.95 -5.47
N LEU A 162 -11.36 -2.01 -4.61
CA LEU A 162 -12.04 -0.76 -4.32
C LEU A 162 -11.42 0.43 -5.07
N GLY A 163 -10.24 0.22 -5.68
CA GLY A 163 -9.59 1.25 -6.48
C GLY A 163 -10.47 1.72 -7.63
N GLY A 164 -10.80 3.03 -7.63
CA GLY A 164 -11.65 3.65 -8.65
C GLY A 164 -13.15 3.59 -8.37
N VAL A 165 -13.60 2.93 -7.30
CA VAL A 165 -15.00 2.97 -6.84
C VAL A 165 -15.32 4.39 -6.34
N ARG A 166 -16.42 4.95 -6.82
CA ARG A 166 -16.88 6.33 -6.49
C ARG A 166 -18.36 6.39 -6.13
N ASP A 167 -19.12 5.37 -6.50
CA ASP A 167 -20.56 5.29 -6.28
C ASP A 167 -20.86 4.25 -5.18
N GLU A 168 -21.65 4.65 -4.19
CA GLU A 168 -22.15 3.77 -3.12
C GLU A 168 -22.92 2.57 -3.68
N ALA A 169 -23.62 2.77 -4.80
CA ALA A 169 -24.39 1.73 -5.48
C ALA A 169 -23.52 0.56 -6.00
N GLU A 170 -22.22 0.77 -6.21
CA GLU A 170 -21.31 -0.35 -6.51
C GLU A 170 -21.19 -1.32 -5.33
N ILE A 171 -21.33 -0.85 -4.08
CA ILE A 171 -21.25 -1.67 -2.87
C ILE A 171 -22.62 -2.21 -2.50
N ARG A 172 -23.66 -1.35 -2.46
CA ARG A 172 -25.02 -1.65 -2.01
C ARG A 172 -25.99 -2.04 -3.11
N GLY A 173 -25.60 -1.98 -4.39
CA GLY A 173 -26.49 -2.24 -5.52
C GLY A 173 -27.44 -1.11 -5.86
N HIS A 174 -28.09 -1.25 -6.99
CA HIS A 174 -29.12 -0.30 -7.46
C HIS A 174 -30.50 -0.83 -7.15
N ARG A 175 -31.45 0.08 -6.86
CA ARG A 175 -32.85 -0.33 -6.70
C ARG A 175 -33.36 -1.04 -7.95
N ARG A 176 -34.10 -2.13 -7.77
CA ARG A 176 -34.58 -3.04 -8.84
C ARG A 176 -35.58 -2.41 -9.81
N THR A 177 -36.00 -1.18 -9.61
CA THR A 177 -36.92 -0.45 -10.49
C THR A 177 -36.38 -0.24 -11.91
N TYR A 178 -35.08 -0.36 -12.13
CA TYR A 178 -34.44 -0.19 -13.41
C TYR A 178 -34.13 -1.53 -14.08
N ILE A 179 -34.45 -1.67 -15.37
CA ILE A 179 -34.09 -2.86 -16.15
C ILE A 179 -32.56 -2.97 -16.21
N GLY A 180 -32.03 -4.14 -15.88
CA GLY A 180 -30.58 -4.38 -15.82
C GLY A 180 -29.93 -4.04 -14.48
N SER A 181 -30.68 -3.62 -13.46
CA SER A 181 -30.16 -3.47 -12.10
C SER A 181 -29.67 -4.80 -11.53
N MET A 182 -28.65 -4.73 -10.70
CA MET A 182 -28.00 -5.87 -10.06
C MET A 182 -27.69 -5.57 -8.59
N PRO A 183 -27.56 -6.60 -7.75
CA PRO A 183 -27.03 -6.45 -6.38
C PRO A 183 -25.66 -5.78 -6.38
N GLY A 184 -25.30 -5.21 -5.26
CA GLY A 184 -23.97 -4.66 -5.04
C GLY A 184 -22.86 -5.70 -5.22
N ARG A 185 -21.67 -5.23 -5.55
CA ARG A 185 -20.50 -6.10 -5.80
C ARG A 185 -20.19 -7.02 -4.62
N LEU A 186 -20.51 -6.60 -3.40
CA LEU A 186 -20.35 -7.42 -2.21
C LEU A 186 -21.23 -8.68 -2.29
N ILE A 187 -22.53 -8.53 -2.50
CA ILE A 187 -23.47 -9.64 -2.64
C ILE A 187 -23.13 -10.52 -3.85
N GLN A 188 -22.79 -9.93 -4.99
CA GLN A 188 -22.36 -10.67 -6.17
C GLN A 188 -21.16 -11.57 -5.87
N LYS A 189 -20.17 -11.08 -5.12
CA LYS A 189 -19.00 -11.86 -4.72
C LYS A 189 -19.34 -12.95 -3.70
N MET A 190 -20.24 -12.66 -2.74
CA MET A 190 -20.75 -13.65 -1.79
C MET A 190 -21.47 -14.79 -2.51
N THR A 191 -22.31 -14.48 -3.49
CA THR A 191 -23.01 -15.47 -4.33
C THR A 191 -22.00 -16.34 -5.09
N LYS A 192 -20.98 -15.72 -5.70
CA LYS A 192 -19.95 -16.45 -6.44
C LYS A 192 -19.15 -17.43 -5.58
N VAL A 193 -18.82 -17.07 -4.33
CA VAL A 193 -18.04 -17.91 -3.43
C VAL A 193 -18.88 -19.02 -2.81
N GLY A 194 -20.19 -18.84 -2.69
CA GLY A 194 -21.17 -19.82 -2.25
C GLY A 194 -21.10 -20.21 -0.77
N VAL A 195 -20.47 -19.38 0.08
CA VAL A 195 -20.44 -19.55 1.54
C VAL A 195 -20.63 -18.21 2.24
N ARG A 196 -21.32 -18.23 3.42
CA ARG A 196 -21.62 -17.02 4.20
C ARG A 196 -20.44 -16.51 5.02
N ASN A 197 -19.39 -17.31 5.21
CA ASN A 197 -18.27 -17.02 6.10
C ASN A 197 -16.88 -17.01 5.40
N PRO A 198 -16.73 -16.41 4.21
CA PRO A 198 -15.43 -16.32 3.56
C PRO A 198 -14.47 -15.38 4.30
N LEU A 199 -13.19 -15.39 3.90
CA LEU A 199 -12.31 -14.24 4.08
C LEU A 199 -12.51 -13.31 2.88
N PHE A 200 -12.94 -12.09 3.16
CA PHE A 200 -13.26 -11.10 2.13
C PHE A 200 -12.22 -9.98 2.13
N LEU A 201 -11.38 -9.96 1.10
CA LEU A 201 -10.34 -8.97 0.93
C LEU A 201 -10.89 -7.74 0.18
N LEU A 202 -10.88 -6.59 0.85
CA LEU A 202 -11.14 -5.27 0.30
C LEU A 202 -9.80 -4.63 -0.09
N ASP A 203 -9.48 -4.68 -1.37
CA ASP A 203 -8.16 -4.31 -1.87
C ASP A 203 -8.12 -2.87 -2.38
N GLU A 204 -7.03 -2.14 -2.09
CA GLU A 204 -6.79 -0.75 -2.48
C GLU A 204 -7.83 0.24 -1.91
N ILE A 205 -8.12 0.15 -0.61
CA ILE A 205 -9.10 1.02 0.08
C ILE A 205 -8.69 2.50 0.07
N ASP A 206 -7.40 2.78 -0.01
CA ASP A 206 -6.82 4.14 -0.11
C ASP A 206 -7.06 4.82 -1.47
N LYS A 207 -7.57 4.06 -2.46
CA LYS A 207 -7.84 4.57 -3.82
C LYS A 207 -9.33 4.76 -4.11
N MET A 208 -10.18 4.65 -3.10
CA MET A 208 -11.58 5.03 -3.23
C MET A 208 -11.69 6.54 -3.40
N GLY A 209 -12.63 6.98 -4.22
CA GLY A 209 -13.00 8.38 -4.37
C GLY A 209 -14.42 8.61 -3.88
N SER A 210 -14.75 9.85 -3.55
CA SER A 210 -16.13 10.31 -3.39
C SER A 210 -16.47 11.27 -4.54
N ASP A 211 -17.70 11.23 -5.03
CA ASP A 211 -18.21 12.20 -5.98
C ASP A 211 -19.65 12.64 -5.59
N MET A 212 -20.28 13.44 -6.45
CA MET A 212 -21.64 13.94 -6.20
C MET A 212 -22.73 12.84 -6.19
N ARG A 213 -22.38 11.59 -6.55
CA ARG A 213 -23.32 10.44 -6.60
C ARG A 213 -23.33 9.61 -5.34
N GLY A 214 -22.39 9.82 -4.41
CA GLY A 214 -22.36 9.12 -3.15
C GLY A 214 -20.96 9.02 -2.55
N ASP A 215 -20.92 8.48 -1.34
CA ASP A 215 -19.69 8.19 -0.60
C ASP A 215 -19.59 6.68 -0.33
N PRO A 216 -18.80 5.94 -1.11
CA PRO A 216 -18.59 4.50 -0.88
C PRO A 216 -18.00 4.20 0.51
N ALA A 217 -17.29 5.15 1.14
CA ALA A 217 -16.76 4.98 2.48
C ALA A 217 -17.89 4.83 3.52
N SER A 218 -19.00 5.55 3.36
CA SER A 218 -20.17 5.42 4.23
C SER A 218 -20.80 4.03 4.14
N ALA A 219 -20.91 3.45 2.93
CA ALA A 219 -21.40 2.07 2.77
C ALA A 219 -20.46 1.04 3.42
N LEU A 220 -19.14 1.26 3.32
CA LEU A 220 -18.15 0.37 3.96
C LEU A 220 -18.15 0.50 5.49
N LEU A 221 -18.51 1.64 6.05
CA LEU A 221 -18.65 1.76 7.51
C LEU A 221 -19.68 0.77 8.06
N GLU A 222 -20.83 0.61 7.40
CA GLU A 222 -21.83 -0.37 7.81
C GLU A 222 -21.32 -1.83 7.63
N VAL A 223 -20.61 -2.09 6.53
CA VAL A 223 -20.05 -3.42 6.24
C VAL A 223 -18.98 -3.84 7.26
N LEU A 224 -18.12 -2.90 7.64
CA LEU A 224 -16.96 -3.17 8.51
C LEU A 224 -17.26 -3.02 10.00
N ASP A 225 -18.39 -2.43 10.36
CA ASP A 225 -18.80 -2.27 11.76
C ASP A 225 -19.45 -3.56 12.28
N PRO A 226 -18.84 -4.26 13.26
CA PRO A 226 -19.40 -5.49 13.82
C PRO A 226 -20.75 -5.31 14.52
N GLU A 227 -21.13 -4.07 14.86
CA GLU A 227 -22.42 -3.77 15.48
C GLU A 227 -23.54 -3.59 14.46
N GLN A 228 -23.21 -3.28 13.21
CA GLN A 228 -24.16 -2.99 12.14
C GLN A 228 -24.20 -4.06 11.03
N ASN A 229 -23.09 -4.75 10.79
CA ASN A 229 -22.91 -5.64 9.65
C ASN A 229 -23.85 -6.87 9.62
N HIS A 230 -24.51 -7.18 10.73
CA HIS A 230 -25.53 -8.25 10.78
C HIS A 230 -26.84 -7.88 10.06
N ASN A 231 -27.09 -6.60 9.81
CA ASN A 231 -28.24 -6.06 9.12
C ASN A 231 -27.86 -5.31 7.83
N PHE A 232 -26.83 -5.78 7.13
CA PHE A 232 -26.42 -5.15 5.87
C PHE A 232 -27.57 -5.19 4.85
N ASN A 233 -27.99 -4.01 4.38
CA ASN A 233 -29.07 -3.88 3.42
C ASN A 233 -28.55 -3.55 2.02
N ASP A 234 -28.72 -4.50 1.10
CA ASP A 234 -28.47 -4.29 -0.33
C ASP A 234 -29.73 -3.73 -0.99
N HIS A 235 -29.61 -2.62 -1.74
CA HIS A 235 -30.73 -1.92 -2.33
C HIS A 235 -31.47 -2.73 -3.42
N TYR A 236 -30.80 -3.72 -4.02
CA TYR A 236 -31.43 -4.60 -4.98
C TYR A 236 -32.19 -5.74 -4.31
N LEU A 237 -31.57 -6.36 -3.30
CA LEU A 237 -32.21 -7.46 -2.56
C LEU A 237 -33.36 -6.97 -1.66
N GLU A 238 -33.26 -5.75 -1.14
CA GLU A 238 -34.23 -5.11 -0.24
C GLU A 238 -34.58 -5.99 0.98
N VAL A 239 -33.66 -6.82 1.42
CA VAL A 239 -33.71 -7.64 2.62
C VAL A 239 -32.35 -7.61 3.29
N ASP A 240 -32.36 -7.73 4.62
CA ASP A 240 -31.10 -7.71 5.37
C ASP A 240 -30.32 -9.01 5.18
N TYR A 241 -29.01 -8.87 5.00
CA TYR A 241 -28.06 -9.96 4.89
C TYR A 241 -27.03 -9.90 6.00
N ASP A 242 -26.86 -10.99 6.73
CA ASP A 242 -25.95 -11.09 7.87
C ASP A 242 -24.51 -11.33 7.41
N LEU A 243 -23.64 -10.30 7.56
CA LEU A 243 -22.22 -10.33 7.26
C LEU A 243 -21.35 -10.63 8.49
N SER A 244 -21.91 -10.90 9.66
CA SER A 244 -21.18 -11.06 10.92
C SER A 244 -20.20 -12.25 10.94
N ASP A 245 -20.39 -13.24 10.08
CA ASP A 245 -19.49 -14.39 9.93
C ASP A 245 -18.39 -14.19 8.88
N VAL A 246 -18.47 -13.10 8.11
CA VAL A 246 -17.46 -12.74 7.10
C VAL A 246 -16.22 -12.17 7.79
N MET A 247 -15.06 -12.73 7.50
CA MET A 247 -13.78 -12.15 7.93
C MET A 247 -13.32 -11.12 6.90
N PHE A 248 -13.51 -9.84 7.22
CA PHE A 248 -13.01 -8.75 6.39
C PHE A 248 -11.53 -8.49 6.65
N LEU A 249 -10.80 -8.23 5.58
CA LEU A 249 -9.42 -7.79 5.58
C LEU A 249 -9.25 -6.70 4.53
N CYS A 250 -8.56 -5.61 4.88
CA CYS A 250 -8.31 -4.49 3.98
C CYS A 250 -6.86 -4.43 3.55
N THR A 251 -6.60 -3.89 2.35
CA THR A 251 -5.24 -3.51 1.94
C THR A 251 -5.21 -2.07 1.46
N ALA A 252 -4.09 -1.40 1.71
CA ALA A 252 -3.80 -0.06 1.22
C ALA A 252 -2.34 0.06 0.81
N ASN A 253 -2.03 0.98 -0.07
CA ASN A 253 -0.64 1.32 -0.40
C ASN A 253 -0.13 2.50 0.43
N SER A 254 -1.04 3.34 0.92
CA SER A 254 -0.76 4.53 1.73
C SER A 254 -1.75 4.66 2.89
N MET A 255 -1.46 5.54 3.84
CA MET A 255 -2.37 5.87 4.95
C MET A 255 -3.48 6.85 4.55
N ASN A 256 -3.64 7.16 3.28
CA ASN A 256 -4.71 8.02 2.78
C ASN A 256 -6.07 7.29 2.77
N ILE A 257 -6.50 6.88 3.95
CA ILE A 257 -7.76 6.18 4.21
C ILE A 257 -8.67 7.17 4.95
N PRO A 258 -9.98 7.24 4.61
CA PRO A 258 -10.92 8.08 5.36
C PRO A 258 -10.87 7.79 6.87
N ALA A 259 -10.74 8.83 7.70
CA ALA A 259 -10.57 8.69 9.14
C ALA A 259 -11.64 7.81 9.82
N PRO A 260 -12.94 7.89 9.48
CA PRO A 260 -13.95 7.03 10.08
C PRO A 260 -13.76 5.53 9.81
N LEU A 261 -13.17 5.17 8.66
CA LEU A 261 -12.82 3.79 8.34
C LEU A 261 -11.56 3.36 9.11
N LEU A 262 -10.58 4.26 9.20
CA LEU A 262 -9.32 3.99 9.89
C LEU A 262 -9.54 3.69 11.39
N ASP A 263 -10.49 4.37 12.04
CA ASP A 263 -10.86 4.15 13.44
C ASP A 263 -11.41 2.72 13.71
N ARG A 264 -11.88 2.04 12.69
CA ARG A 264 -12.38 0.65 12.76
C ARG A 264 -11.36 -0.39 12.35
N MET A 265 -10.14 0.04 12.03
CA MET A 265 -9.10 -0.81 11.48
C MET A 265 -7.92 -0.97 12.44
N GLU A 266 -7.42 -2.18 12.53
CA GLU A 266 -6.09 -2.45 13.08
C GLU A 266 -5.07 -2.44 11.95
N VAL A 267 -4.24 -1.40 11.92
CA VAL A 267 -3.26 -1.19 10.85
C VAL A 267 -1.99 -1.99 11.13
N ILE A 268 -1.65 -2.88 10.21
CA ILE A 268 -0.36 -3.58 10.18
C ILE A 268 0.44 -3.02 9.00
N ARG A 269 1.58 -2.39 9.30
CA ARG A 269 2.46 -1.83 8.29
C ARG A 269 3.42 -2.88 7.77
N LEU A 270 3.43 -3.08 6.47
CA LEU A 270 4.37 -3.93 5.76
C LEU A 270 5.50 -3.06 5.21
N PRO A 271 6.72 -3.24 5.69
CA PRO A 271 7.87 -2.52 5.14
C PRO A 271 8.25 -3.06 3.75
N GLY A 272 9.12 -2.34 3.07
CA GLY A 272 9.82 -2.87 1.89
C GLY A 272 10.81 -3.97 2.27
N TYR A 273 11.16 -4.80 1.30
CA TYR A 273 12.13 -5.88 1.47
C TYR A 273 13.56 -5.40 1.29
N THR A 274 14.48 -5.96 2.06
CA THR A 274 15.92 -5.86 1.86
C THR A 274 16.34 -6.60 0.59
N GLU A 275 17.55 -6.40 0.11
CA GLU A 275 18.10 -7.12 -1.04
C GLU A 275 18.13 -8.63 -0.78
N ASP A 276 18.58 -9.05 0.41
CA ASP A 276 18.68 -10.46 0.77
C ASP A 276 17.30 -11.13 0.93
N GLU A 277 16.33 -10.42 1.50
CA GLU A 277 14.93 -10.90 1.51
C GLU A 277 14.38 -11.07 0.10
N LYS A 278 14.63 -10.11 -0.81
CA LYS A 278 14.20 -10.22 -2.21
C LYS A 278 14.85 -11.39 -2.94
N VAL A 279 16.15 -11.66 -2.67
CA VAL A 279 16.86 -12.81 -3.22
C VAL A 279 16.22 -14.11 -2.71
N ASN A 280 15.99 -14.24 -1.41
CA ASN A 280 15.35 -15.41 -0.83
C ASN A 280 13.92 -15.61 -1.36
N ILE A 281 13.13 -14.55 -1.45
CA ILE A 281 11.78 -14.58 -2.03
C ILE A 281 11.83 -15.02 -3.49
N ALA A 282 12.78 -14.50 -4.25
CA ALA A 282 12.95 -14.87 -5.66
C ALA A 282 13.27 -16.34 -5.83
N ILE A 283 14.23 -16.87 -5.07
CA ILE A 283 14.67 -18.27 -5.17
C ILE A 283 13.57 -19.22 -4.72
N ARG A 284 12.94 -18.94 -3.58
CA ARG A 284 11.99 -19.87 -2.95
C ARG A 284 10.62 -19.87 -3.62
N TYR A 285 10.14 -18.70 -4.08
CA TYR A 285 8.76 -18.55 -4.51
C TYR A 285 8.61 -18.03 -5.95
N LEU A 286 9.32 -16.94 -6.34
CA LEU A 286 9.04 -16.30 -7.62
C LEU A 286 9.61 -17.06 -8.80
N ALA A 287 10.85 -17.52 -8.73
CA ALA A 287 11.49 -18.24 -9.84
C ALA A 287 10.76 -19.57 -10.12
N PRO A 288 10.48 -20.45 -9.13
CA PRO A 288 9.71 -21.67 -9.37
C PRO A 288 8.32 -21.39 -9.96
N LYS A 289 7.61 -20.39 -9.42
CA LYS A 289 6.28 -19.98 -9.90
C LYS A 289 6.33 -19.51 -11.36
N GLN A 290 7.35 -18.70 -11.73
CA GLN A 290 7.47 -18.18 -13.09
C GLN A 290 7.92 -19.23 -14.08
N ILE A 291 8.78 -20.17 -13.68
CA ILE A 291 9.18 -21.33 -14.49
C ILE A 291 7.95 -22.15 -14.86
N GLU A 292 7.13 -22.52 -13.87
CA GLU A 292 5.89 -23.28 -14.07
C GLU A 292 4.87 -22.51 -14.90
N ALA A 293 4.62 -21.23 -14.57
CA ALA A 293 3.64 -20.39 -15.26
C ALA A 293 3.97 -20.15 -16.74
N ASN A 294 5.25 -20.23 -17.12
CA ASN A 294 5.69 -20.14 -18.52
C ASN A 294 5.88 -21.52 -19.20
N GLY A 295 5.44 -22.61 -18.56
CA GLY A 295 5.47 -23.96 -19.14
C GLY A 295 6.85 -24.61 -19.18
N LEU A 296 7.83 -24.09 -18.43
CA LEU A 296 9.16 -24.66 -18.30
C LEU A 296 9.21 -25.68 -17.15
N LYS A 297 10.07 -26.68 -17.29
CA LYS A 297 10.39 -27.60 -16.20
C LYS A 297 11.55 -27.04 -15.37
N LYS A 298 11.62 -27.41 -14.10
CA LYS A 298 12.73 -27.04 -13.20
C LYS A 298 14.12 -27.47 -13.71
N THR A 299 14.17 -28.49 -14.57
CA THR A 299 15.39 -28.98 -15.19
C THR A 299 15.81 -28.21 -16.44
N GLU A 300 14.97 -27.34 -16.96
CA GLU A 300 15.20 -26.58 -18.21
C GLU A 300 15.77 -25.18 -17.94
N LEU A 301 15.49 -24.62 -16.76
CA LEU A 301 15.96 -23.28 -16.39
C LEU A 301 16.37 -23.24 -14.92
N GLU A 302 17.57 -22.72 -14.67
CA GLU A 302 18.12 -22.44 -13.35
C GLU A 302 18.57 -20.99 -13.24
N PHE A 303 18.17 -20.31 -12.15
CA PHE A 303 18.65 -18.98 -11.81
C PHE A 303 19.72 -19.08 -10.73
N GLN A 304 20.92 -18.61 -11.00
CA GLN A 304 21.95 -18.48 -9.98
C GLN A 304 21.67 -17.25 -9.08
N GLU A 305 22.02 -17.32 -7.79
CA GLU A 305 21.85 -16.23 -6.85
C GLU A 305 22.49 -14.91 -7.33
N PRO A 306 23.75 -14.90 -7.87
CA PRO A 306 24.36 -13.66 -8.38
C PRO A 306 23.53 -13.02 -9.51
N ALA A 307 22.88 -13.82 -10.36
CA ALA A 307 22.01 -13.29 -11.40
C ALA A 307 20.78 -12.59 -10.81
N ILE A 308 20.12 -13.21 -9.83
CA ILE A 308 18.97 -12.62 -9.14
C ILE A 308 19.37 -11.32 -8.46
N ARG A 309 20.50 -11.28 -7.75
CA ARG A 309 21.05 -10.09 -7.10
C ARG A 309 21.32 -8.97 -8.11
N ASN A 310 21.87 -9.29 -9.27
CA ASN A 310 22.08 -8.35 -10.36
C ASN A 310 20.76 -7.88 -11.01
N ILE A 311 19.73 -8.74 -11.10
CA ILE A 311 18.39 -8.28 -11.53
C ILE A 311 17.84 -7.25 -10.55
N ILE A 312 17.95 -7.48 -9.25
CA ILE A 312 17.48 -6.56 -8.21
C ILE A 312 18.22 -5.22 -8.34
N ARG A 313 19.54 -5.24 -8.48
CA ARG A 313 20.40 -4.03 -8.49
C ARG A 313 20.29 -3.19 -9.76
N TYR A 314 20.24 -3.85 -10.93
CA TYR A 314 20.42 -3.17 -12.21
C TYR A 314 19.14 -3.12 -13.07
N TYR A 315 18.11 -3.91 -12.76
CA TYR A 315 16.89 -3.97 -13.57
C TYR A 315 15.62 -3.64 -12.81
N THR A 316 15.68 -3.49 -11.48
CA THR A 316 14.53 -3.13 -10.64
C THR A 316 14.83 -1.96 -9.70
N ARG A 317 13.81 -1.14 -9.40
CA ARG A 317 13.87 -0.06 -8.40
C ARG A 317 12.50 -0.03 -7.72
N GLU A 318 12.35 -0.83 -6.68
CA GLU A 318 11.07 -0.99 -5.97
C GLU A 318 11.28 -1.46 -4.53
N ALA A 319 10.33 -1.14 -3.65
CA ALA A 319 10.33 -1.65 -2.27
C ALA A 319 9.92 -3.13 -2.18
N GLY A 320 8.96 -3.55 -3.01
CA GLY A 320 8.49 -4.93 -3.09
C GLY A 320 9.25 -5.79 -4.10
N VAL A 321 8.56 -6.79 -4.66
CA VAL A 321 9.13 -7.78 -5.61
C VAL A 321 8.36 -7.89 -6.93
N ARG A 322 7.43 -6.96 -7.22
CA ARG A 322 6.57 -7.05 -8.41
C ARG A 322 7.33 -6.84 -9.72
N SER A 323 8.28 -5.91 -9.75
CA SER A 323 9.15 -5.70 -10.92
C SER A 323 10.14 -6.83 -11.05
N LEU A 324 10.69 -7.35 -9.95
CA LEU A 324 11.55 -8.54 -9.93
C LEU A 324 10.83 -9.74 -10.55
N GLU A 325 9.60 -10.03 -10.14
CA GLU A 325 8.78 -11.10 -10.71
C GLU A 325 8.59 -10.91 -12.23
N ARG A 326 8.35 -9.67 -12.70
CA ARG A 326 8.24 -9.37 -14.14
C ARG A 326 9.53 -9.61 -14.90
N GLN A 327 10.71 -9.29 -14.31
CA GLN A 327 11.99 -9.54 -14.95
C GLN A 327 12.27 -11.06 -15.03
N LEU A 328 12.00 -11.83 -13.96
CA LEU A 328 12.10 -13.29 -13.97
C LEU A 328 11.20 -13.90 -15.05
N ALA A 329 9.94 -13.45 -15.13
CA ALA A 329 9.01 -13.86 -16.18
C ALA A 329 9.51 -13.53 -17.60
N LYS A 330 10.18 -12.37 -17.76
CA LYS A 330 10.79 -11.99 -19.06
C LYS A 330 11.92 -12.93 -19.47
N VAL A 331 12.77 -13.33 -18.51
CA VAL A 331 13.81 -14.34 -18.75
C VAL A 331 13.18 -15.67 -19.15
N CYS A 332 12.19 -16.17 -18.38
CA CYS A 332 11.49 -17.42 -18.71
C CYS A 332 10.92 -17.41 -20.13
N ARG A 333 10.23 -16.33 -20.53
CA ARG A 333 9.69 -16.23 -21.91
C ARG A 333 10.75 -16.25 -23.00
N LYS A 334 11.92 -15.64 -22.77
CA LYS A 334 13.02 -15.69 -23.74
C LYS A 334 13.60 -17.09 -23.84
N VAL A 335 13.78 -17.77 -22.71
CA VAL A 335 14.24 -19.17 -22.69
C VAL A 335 13.25 -20.07 -23.43
N VAL A 336 11.94 -19.91 -23.22
CA VAL A 336 10.91 -20.66 -24.00
C VAL A 336 11.07 -20.43 -25.50
N LYS A 337 11.29 -19.16 -25.92
CA LYS A 337 11.51 -18.83 -27.32
C LYS A 337 12.77 -19.49 -27.89
N GLU A 338 13.87 -19.51 -27.13
CA GLU A 338 15.14 -20.15 -27.53
C GLU A 338 15.02 -21.66 -27.58
N HIS A 339 14.33 -22.28 -26.62
CA HIS A 339 14.03 -23.72 -26.64
C HIS A 339 13.25 -24.13 -27.90
N ALA A 340 12.28 -23.33 -28.30
CA ALA A 340 11.49 -23.56 -29.49
C ALA A 340 12.33 -23.47 -30.78
N ALA A 341 13.36 -22.61 -30.79
CA ALA A 341 14.23 -22.39 -31.97
C ALA A 341 15.42 -23.34 -32.04
N GLU A 342 16.11 -23.60 -30.92
CA GLU A 342 17.43 -24.23 -30.89
C GLU A 342 17.47 -25.61 -30.19
N LYS A 343 16.35 -26.10 -29.63
CA LYS A 343 16.26 -27.36 -28.85
C LYS A 343 17.28 -27.44 -27.70
N ARG A 344 17.62 -26.34 -27.06
CA ARG A 344 18.48 -26.35 -25.87
C ARG A 344 17.70 -26.90 -24.67
N PHE A 345 18.26 -27.87 -23.94
CA PHE A 345 17.53 -28.59 -22.89
C PHE A 345 17.76 -28.05 -21.47
N HIS A 346 18.79 -27.22 -21.26
CA HIS A 346 19.12 -26.64 -19.97
C HIS A 346 19.78 -25.28 -20.13
N VAL A 347 19.25 -24.29 -19.48
CA VAL A 347 19.77 -22.90 -19.46
C VAL A 347 20.07 -22.51 -18.03
N VAL A 348 21.30 -22.10 -17.75
CA VAL A 348 21.72 -21.52 -16.49
C VAL A 348 21.83 -20.00 -16.68
N VAL A 349 21.09 -19.24 -15.90
CA VAL A 349 21.14 -17.78 -15.92
C VAL A 349 22.10 -17.31 -14.83
N ASP A 350 23.23 -16.80 -15.25
CA ASP A 350 24.27 -16.21 -14.41
C ASP A 350 24.33 -14.67 -14.56
N ALA A 351 25.28 -14.04 -13.90
CA ALA A 351 25.41 -12.59 -13.90
C ALA A 351 25.76 -12.00 -15.29
N GLU A 352 26.46 -12.77 -16.14
CA GLU A 352 26.97 -12.34 -17.45
C GLU A 352 25.88 -12.47 -18.53
N SER A 353 25.07 -13.53 -18.45
CA SER A 353 24.00 -13.81 -19.41
C SER A 353 22.81 -12.86 -19.29
N LEU A 354 22.69 -12.07 -18.22
CA LEU A 354 21.54 -11.19 -17.98
C LEU A 354 21.31 -10.16 -19.08
N GLU A 355 22.37 -9.59 -19.66
CA GLU A 355 22.21 -8.60 -20.73
C GLU A 355 21.61 -9.21 -21.99
N HIS A 356 21.90 -10.49 -22.27
CA HIS A 356 21.26 -11.23 -23.34
C HIS A 356 19.74 -11.36 -23.11
N PHE A 357 19.30 -11.64 -21.88
CA PHE A 357 17.88 -11.84 -21.58
C PHE A 357 17.12 -10.53 -21.32
N LEU A 358 17.71 -9.56 -20.62
CA LEU A 358 17.03 -8.38 -20.14
C LEU A 358 17.38 -7.11 -20.93
N GLY A 359 18.48 -7.13 -21.68
CA GLY A 359 19.04 -5.97 -22.38
C GLY A 359 19.96 -5.16 -21.47
N VAL A 360 20.33 -3.96 -21.90
CA VAL A 360 21.23 -3.07 -21.15
C VAL A 360 20.70 -2.78 -19.74
N ARG A 361 21.62 -2.60 -18.80
CA ARG A 361 21.30 -2.25 -17.41
C ARG A 361 20.51 -0.95 -17.37
N LYS A 362 19.41 -0.95 -16.62
CA LYS A 362 18.51 0.19 -16.53
C LYS A 362 18.90 1.18 -15.44
N PHE A 363 19.47 0.66 -14.37
CA PHE A 363 19.85 1.44 -13.19
C PHE A 363 21.33 1.26 -12.91
N ARG A 364 21.95 2.28 -12.33
CA ARG A 364 23.29 2.20 -11.77
C ARG A 364 23.17 1.81 -10.30
N TYR A 365 23.97 0.87 -9.85
CA TYR A 365 24.09 0.49 -8.46
C TYR A 365 25.33 1.15 -7.87
N GLY A 366 25.21 1.61 -6.61
CA GLY A 366 26.33 2.34 -5.98
C GLY A 366 26.43 3.77 -6.49
N LEU A 367 25.32 4.53 -6.44
CA LEU A 367 25.24 5.94 -6.86
C LEU A 367 25.86 6.91 -5.85
N ALA A 368 26.43 6.42 -4.73
CA ALA A 368 27.33 7.27 -3.97
C ALA A 368 28.44 7.71 -4.90
N GLU A 369 28.60 9.02 -5.06
CA GLU A 369 29.66 9.54 -5.90
C GLU A 369 31.01 9.04 -5.40
N GLN A 370 31.92 8.77 -6.33
CA GLN A 370 33.23 8.22 -5.97
C GLN A 370 34.20 9.29 -5.44
N GLN A 371 33.82 10.56 -5.49
CA GLN A 371 34.67 11.68 -5.11
C GLN A 371 33.90 12.70 -4.27
N ASP A 372 34.56 13.21 -3.24
CA ASP A 372 34.05 14.29 -2.42
C ASP A 372 33.92 15.57 -3.24
N GLN A 373 32.75 16.23 -3.15
CA GLN A 373 32.42 17.37 -4.00
C GLN A 373 32.00 18.60 -3.17
N VAL A 374 32.34 19.80 -3.67
CA VAL A 374 31.87 21.04 -3.08
C VAL A 374 30.42 21.30 -3.49
N GLY A 375 29.59 21.64 -2.53
CA GLY A 375 28.19 21.99 -2.76
C GLY A 375 27.25 20.82 -3.09
N GLN A 376 27.72 19.57 -3.02
CA GLN A 376 26.92 18.40 -3.32
C GLN A 376 26.78 17.49 -2.10
N VAL A 377 25.54 17.12 -1.78
CA VAL A 377 25.17 16.30 -0.63
C VAL A 377 24.26 15.16 -1.06
N THR A 378 24.47 13.99 -0.49
CA THR A 378 23.53 12.86 -0.61
C THR A 378 22.52 12.90 0.53
N GLY A 379 21.27 13.23 0.20
CA GLY A 379 20.13 13.13 1.09
C GLY A 379 19.44 11.76 0.96
N LEU A 380 18.52 11.48 1.88
CA LEU A 380 17.69 10.28 1.87
C LEU A 380 16.21 10.68 1.79
N ALA A 381 15.54 10.22 0.74
CA ALA A 381 14.12 10.42 0.52
C ALA A 381 13.34 9.12 0.72
N TRP A 382 12.09 9.26 1.12
CA TRP A 382 11.12 8.18 1.14
C TRP A 382 10.04 8.44 0.08
N THR A 383 9.72 7.41 -0.70
CA THR A 383 8.71 7.46 -1.75
C THR A 383 7.75 6.28 -1.63
N GLN A 384 6.64 6.30 -2.35
CA GLN A 384 5.69 5.17 -2.38
C GLN A 384 6.32 3.85 -2.87
N VAL A 385 7.46 3.93 -3.58
CA VAL A 385 8.19 2.75 -4.06
C VAL A 385 9.36 2.35 -3.16
N GLY A 386 9.56 3.05 -2.05
CA GLY A 386 10.62 2.80 -1.05
C GLY A 386 11.54 3.99 -0.85
N GLY A 387 12.67 3.75 -0.17
CA GLY A 387 13.69 4.76 0.03
C GLY A 387 14.56 4.97 -1.22
N GLU A 388 15.02 6.21 -1.43
CA GLU A 388 15.89 6.61 -2.53
C GLU A 388 16.98 7.56 -2.05
N LEU A 389 18.13 7.52 -2.75
CA LEU A 389 19.17 8.55 -2.60
C LEU A 389 18.73 9.81 -3.34
N LEU A 390 18.91 10.95 -2.72
CA LEU A 390 18.57 12.25 -3.24
C LEU A 390 19.82 13.12 -3.33
N THR A 391 20.28 13.41 -4.52
CA THR A 391 21.37 14.37 -4.71
C THR A 391 20.85 15.79 -4.51
N ILE A 392 21.53 16.58 -3.69
CA ILE A 392 21.25 17.99 -3.43
C ILE A 392 22.48 18.77 -3.85
N GLU A 393 22.32 19.70 -4.76
CA GLU A 393 23.40 20.56 -5.28
C GLU A 393 23.16 22.01 -4.90
N ALA A 394 24.18 22.68 -4.42
CA ALA A 394 24.21 24.11 -4.18
C ALA A 394 25.35 24.75 -4.96
N ALA A 395 25.03 25.78 -5.68
CA ALA A 395 26.00 26.60 -6.40
C ALA A 395 25.90 28.07 -5.93
N VAL A 396 27.04 28.71 -5.81
CA VAL A 396 27.15 30.11 -5.39
C VAL A 396 27.91 30.88 -6.47
N VAL A 397 27.36 32.00 -6.91
CA VAL A 397 27.95 32.87 -7.91
C VAL A 397 27.87 34.33 -7.45
N PRO A 398 28.78 35.23 -7.88
CA PRO A 398 28.65 36.65 -7.60
C PRO A 398 27.30 37.19 -8.06
N GLY A 399 26.61 37.97 -7.20
CA GLY A 399 25.25 38.40 -7.51
C GLY A 399 24.74 39.48 -6.56
N LYS A 400 23.42 39.52 -6.37
CA LYS A 400 22.70 40.51 -5.56
C LYS A 400 21.83 39.88 -4.48
N GLY A 401 22.15 38.67 -4.05
CA GLY A 401 21.41 37.96 -3.00
C GLY A 401 20.20 37.20 -3.49
N ARG A 402 20.15 36.80 -4.76
CA ARG A 402 19.01 36.00 -5.28
C ARG A 402 19.12 34.54 -4.87
N LEU A 403 18.04 34.01 -4.31
CA LEU A 403 17.90 32.56 -4.06
C LEU A 403 17.07 31.92 -5.18
N THR A 404 17.66 30.99 -5.93
CA THR A 404 17.00 30.22 -6.98
C THR A 404 16.86 28.78 -6.54
N LYS A 405 15.68 28.18 -6.79
CA LYS A 405 15.35 26.81 -6.45
C LYS A 405 14.89 26.09 -7.71
N THR A 406 15.43 24.90 -8.01
CA THR A 406 15.03 24.09 -9.17
C THR A 406 15.01 22.60 -8.83
N GLY A 407 14.28 21.78 -9.59
CA GLY A 407 14.19 20.33 -9.40
C GLY A 407 12.80 19.82 -9.07
N SER A 408 11.73 20.56 -9.44
CA SER A 408 10.33 20.19 -9.16
C SER A 408 10.06 20.02 -7.66
N LEU A 409 10.47 21.03 -6.87
CA LEU A 409 10.36 21.04 -5.42
C LEU A 409 8.98 21.54 -5.00
N GLY A 410 8.34 20.85 -4.04
CA GLY A 410 7.11 21.28 -3.40
C GLY A 410 7.31 22.42 -2.39
N GLU A 411 6.23 22.91 -1.82
CA GLU A 411 6.22 24.06 -0.91
C GLU A 411 7.04 23.78 0.36
N VAL A 412 6.85 22.62 1.00
CA VAL A 412 7.53 22.23 2.24
C VAL A 412 9.05 22.17 2.06
N MET A 413 9.51 21.62 0.94
CA MET A 413 10.94 21.60 0.61
C MET A 413 11.47 23.00 0.32
N GLY A 414 10.65 23.86 -0.29
CA GLY A 414 10.95 25.27 -0.51
C GLY A 414 11.13 26.06 0.80
N GLU A 415 10.30 25.79 1.80
CA GLU A 415 10.41 26.34 3.16
C GLU A 415 11.67 25.83 3.87
N SER A 416 11.99 24.54 3.75
CA SER A 416 13.21 23.94 4.30
C SER A 416 14.48 24.60 3.78
N ILE A 417 14.53 24.97 2.50
CA ILE A 417 15.64 25.71 1.91
C ILE A 417 15.76 27.10 2.55
N THR A 418 14.64 27.78 2.75
CA THR A 418 14.62 29.12 3.36
C THR A 418 15.05 29.08 4.82
N ALA A 419 14.60 28.07 5.58
CA ALA A 419 15.03 27.82 6.94
C ALA A 419 16.55 27.51 7.01
N ALA A 420 17.05 26.64 6.13
CA ALA A 420 18.47 26.30 6.04
C ALA A 420 19.33 27.53 5.76
N LEU A 421 18.94 28.40 4.81
CA LEU A 421 19.67 29.64 4.53
C LEU A 421 19.69 30.58 5.75
N THR A 422 18.57 30.65 6.49
CA THR A 422 18.53 31.47 7.72
C THR A 422 19.48 30.94 8.78
N VAL A 423 19.57 29.60 8.95
CA VAL A 423 20.54 28.97 9.86
C VAL A 423 21.98 29.27 9.46
N VAL A 424 22.29 29.19 8.16
CA VAL A 424 23.65 29.53 7.63
C VAL A 424 23.96 31.00 7.89
N ARG A 425 23.02 31.91 7.63
CA ARG A 425 23.19 33.35 7.89
C ARG A 425 23.46 33.66 9.37
N SER A 426 22.72 33.02 10.27
CA SER A 426 22.91 33.22 11.73
C SER A 426 24.28 32.72 12.23
N ARG A 427 24.91 31.80 11.50
CA ARG A 427 26.20 31.19 11.82
C ARG A 427 27.35 31.70 10.93
N ALA A 428 27.13 32.71 10.12
CA ALA A 428 28.11 33.17 9.12
C ALA A 428 29.54 33.38 9.71
N ALA A 429 29.65 34.07 10.84
CA ALA A 429 30.93 34.34 11.49
C ALA A 429 31.61 33.04 12.01
N SER A 430 30.88 32.10 12.61
CA SER A 430 31.44 30.82 13.08
C SER A 430 31.81 29.89 11.91
N LEU A 431 31.21 30.07 10.75
CA LEU A 431 31.49 29.32 9.52
C LEU A 431 32.56 30.01 8.65
N GLY A 432 33.18 31.09 9.11
CA GLY A 432 34.24 31.82 8.38
C GLY A 432 33.74 32.68 7.22
N MET A 433 32.45 33.03 7.22
CA MET A 433 31.84 33.81 6.14
C MET A 433 31.54 35.24 6.57
N ALA A 434 31.64 36.19 5.63
CA ALA A 434 31.24 37.57 5.87
C ALA A 434 29.74 37.67 6.15
N ALA A 435 29.31 38.51 7.08
CA ALA A 435 27.90 38.65 7.47
C ALA A 435 27.00 39.10 6.30
N ASP A 436 27.56 39.79 5.31
CA ASP A 436 26.86 40.31 4.13
C ASP A 436 26.95 39.40 2.88
N PHE A 437 27.44 38.16 3.03
CA PHE A 437 27.60 37.23 1.90
C PHE A 437 26.29 37.08 1.10
N HIS A 438 25.15 37.09 1.79
CA HIS A 438 23.83 36.93 1.21
C HIS A 438 23.36 38.12 0.36
N GLU A 439 24.03 39.25 0.40
CA GLU A 439 23.76 40.43 -0.44
C GLU A 439 24.68 40.49 -1.68
N LYS A 440 25.80 39.77 -1.64
CA LYS A 440 26.85 39.81 -2.67
C LYS A 440 26.92 38.56 -3.53
N GLN A 441 26.18 37.52 -3.16
CA GLN A 441 26.20 36.23 -3.84
C GLN A 441 24.80 35.74 -4.14
N ASP A 442 24.57 35.30 -5.37
CA ASP A 442 23.36 34.56 -5.75
C ASP A 442 23.59 33.09 -5.47
N ILE A 443 22.58 32.46 -4.87
CA ILE A 443 22.61 31.08 -4.45
C ILE A 443 21.59 30.30 -5.28
N HIS A 444 22.00 29.16 -5.84
CA HIS A 444 21.14 28.27 -6.57
C HIS A 444 21.17 26.86 -5.92
N ILE A 445 20.04 26.39 -5.47
CA ILE A 445 19.85 25.01 -5.01
C ILE A 445 19.12 24.25 -6.09
N HIS A 446 19.70 23.13 -6.47
CA HIS A 446 19.14 22.20 -7.45
C HIS A 446 19.03 20.80 -6.88
N VAL A 447 17.88 20.15 -7.12
CA VAL A 447 17.72 18.72 -6.82
C VAL A 447 17.42 18.01 -8.14
N PRO A 448 18.38 17.26 -8.71
CA PRO A 448 18.24 16.58 -9.99
C PRO A 448 16.99 15.68 -10.10
N GLU A 449 16.72 15.16 -11.31
CA GLU A 449 15.53 14.39 -11.64
C GLU A 449 14.21 15.20 -11.55
N GLY A 450 14.16 16.36 -12.22
CA GLY A 450 13.01 17.28 -12.21
C GLY A 450 11.68 16.71 -12.73
N ALA A 451 11.71 15.55 -13.39
CA ALA A 451 10.48 14.84 -13.81
C ALA A 451 9.70 14.21 -12.64
N THR A 452 10.34 14.03 -11.48
CA THR A 452 9.72 13.48 -10.27
C THR A 452 9.50 14.60 -9.26
N PRO A 453 8.25 14.94 -8.90
CA PRO A 453 7.97 15.91 -7.84
C PRO A 453 8.57 15.45 -6.51
N LYS A 454 9.20 16.38 -5.79
CA LYS A 454 9.84 16.13 -4.49
C LYS A 454 9.30 17.11 -3.47
N ASP A 455 8.84 16.61 -2.33
CA ASP A 455 8.38 17.45 -1.23
C ASP A 455 8.65 16.78 0.12
N GLY A 456 8.81 17.60 1.16
CA GLY A 456 8.98 17.13 2.52
C GLY A 456 10.11 17.85 3.27
N PRO A 457 10.03 17.89 4.62
CA PRO A 457 10.96 18.64 5.46
C PRO A 457 12.30 17.90 5.71
N SER A 458 12.37 16.59 5.45
CA SER A 458 13.49 15.72 5.85
C SER A 458 14.82 15.96 5.10
N ALA A 459 14.84 16.83 4.11
CA ALA A 459 16.05 17.25 3.39
C ALA A 459 16.73 18.50 4.01
N GLY A 460 16.17 19.07 5.08
CA GLY A 460 16.61 20.35 5.66
C GLY A 460 18.08 20.37 6.04
N ILE A 461 18.59 19.34 6.74
CA ILE A 461 20.01 19.26 7.08
C ILE A 461 20.91 19.08 5.85
N GLY A 462 20.45 18.36 4.84
CA GLY A 462 21.16 18.21 3.57
C GLY A 462 21.25 19.53 2.80
N MET A 463 20.16 20.30 2.76
CA MET A 463 20.15 21.64 2.16
C MET A 463 21.12 22.59 2.87
N CYS A 464 21.11 22.58 4.21
CA CYS A 464 22.03 23.39 5.01
C CYS A 464 23.50 23.01 4.77
N THR A 465 23.79 21.71 4.77
CA THR A 465 25.15 21.21 4.52
C THR A 465 25.65 21.57 3.10
N ALA A 466 24.80 21.45 2.09
CA ALA A 466 25.13 21.84 0.71
C ALA A 466 25.43 23.34 0.60
N LEU A 467 24.61 24.16 1.27
CA LEU A 467 24.84 25.61 1.33
C LEU A 467 26.18 25.97 2.00
N VAL A 468 26.45 25.39 3.17
CA VAL A 468 27.71 25.61 3.90
C VAL A 468 28.90 25.20 3.04
N SER A 469 28.85 23.99 2.46
CA SER A 469 29.91 23.50 1.57
C SER A 469 30.15 24.42 0.38
N ALA A 470 29.09 24.85 -0.31
CA ALA A 470 29.21 25.75 -1.47
C ALA A 470 29.77 27.12 -1.09
N LEU A 471 29.39 27.67 0.06
CA LEU A 471 29.83 28.99 0.54
C LEU A 471 31.26 28.98 1.09
N THR A 472 31.65 27.90 1.79
CA THR A 472 32.97 27.73 2.40
C THR A 472 33.98 27.06 1.45
N GLN A 473 33.53 26.51 0.33
CA GLN A 473 34.33 25.72 -0.62
C GLN A 473 34.96 24.45 0.00
N ILE A 474 34.34 23.94 1.07
CA ILE A 474 34.77 22.69 1.73
C ILE A 474 33.99 21.51 1.13
N PRO A 475 34.69 20.49 0.59
CA PRO A 475 34.02 19.35 0.02
C PRO A 475 33.18 18.54 1.05
N VAL A 476 32.06 18.01 0.60
CA VAL A 476 31.26 17.06 1.36
C VAL A 476 31.73 15.63 1.06
N ARG A 477 31.82 14.80 2.08
CA ARG A 477 32.21 13.40 1.94
C ARG A 477 31.21 12.61 1.12
N ALA A 478 31.66 11.94 0.08
CA ALA A 478 30.83 11.15 -0.84
C ALA A 478 30.22 9.89 -0.19
N ASP A 479 30.87 9.35 0.84
CA ASP A 479 30.42 8.15 1.56
C ASP A 479 29.39 8.45 2.68
N VAL A 480 28.97 9.73 2.82
CA VAL A 480 28.00 10.18 3.83
C VAL A 480 26.65 10.50 3.19
N ALA A 481 25.59 9.96 3.75
CA ALA A 481 24.22 10.40 3.45
C ALA A 481 23.54 10.92 4.72
N MET A 482 22.51 11.75 4.56
CA MET A 482 21.85 12.37 5.69
C MET A 482 20.36 12.56 5.49
N THR A 483 19.63 12.61 6.60
CA THR A 483 18.21 12.95 6.64
C THR A 483 17.87 13.60 7.96
N GLY A 484 17.09 14.67 7.94
CA GLY A 484 16.64 15.40 9.11
C GLY A 484 15.95 16.70 8.73
N GLU A 485 14.93 17.06 9.48
CA GLU A 485 14.31 18.38 9.40
C GLU A 485 15.17 19.37 10.21
N ILE A 486 15.26 20.63 9.78
CA ILE A 486 16.04 21.65 10.44
C ILE A 486 15.16 22.78 10.95
N THR A 487 15.36 23.18 12.21
CA THR A 487 14.74 24.38 12.78
C THR A 487 15.59 25.63 12.51
N LEU A 488 15.02 26.83 12.69
CA LEU A 488 15.75 28.09 12.57
C LEU A 488 16.92 28.23 13.57
N ARG A 489 16.92 27.44 14.65
CA ARG A 489 18.01 27.36 15.63
C ARG A 489 19.10 26.37 15.26
N GLY A 490 18.90 25.58 14.19
CA GLY A 490 19.80 24.53 13.76
C GLY A 490 19.62 23.21 14.50
N GLN A 491 18.52 23.02 15.24
CA GLN A 491 18.16 21.74 15.84
C GLN A 491 17.66 20.79 14.74
N VAL A 492 18.05 19.54 14.84
CA VAL A 492 17.64 18.47 13.91
C VAL A 492 16.45 17.72 14.51
N LEU A 493 15.32 17.72 13.80
CA LEU A 493 14.09 17.08 14.23
C LEU A 493 13.88 15.72 13.57
N ALA A 494 13.07 14.86 14.24
CA ALA A 494 12.73 13.52 13.80
C ALA A 494 12.04 13.48 12.43
N ILE A 495 12.27 12.40 11.70
CA ILE A 495 11.71 12.16 10.36
C ILE A 495 10.98 10.81 10.30
N GLY A 496 10.12 10.65 9.30
CA GLY A 496 9.48 9.37 8.99
C GLY A 496 10.24 8.52 7.97
N GLY A 497 9.93 7.22 7.94
CA GLY A 497 10.45 6.29 6.93
C GLY A 497 11.96 5.99 7.09
N LEU A 498 12.47 5.95 8.32
CA LEU A 498 13.89 5.71 8.57
C LEU A 498 14.35 4.36 8.01
N LYS A 499 13.55 3.31 8.15
CA LYS A 499 13.88 1.97 7.65
C LYS A 499 14.15 1.99 6.14
N GLU A 500 13.22 2.53 5.37
CA GLU A 500 13.35 2.64 3.91
C GLU A 500 14.54 3.49 3.49
N LYS A 501 14.82 4.56 4.22
CA LYS A 501 15.96 5.46 3.97
C LYS A 501 17.29 4.76 4.22
N LEU A 502 17.43 4.00 5.32
CA LEU A 502 18.64 3.22 5.60
C LEU A 502 18.85 2.09 4.59
N LEU A 503 17.77 1.43 4.16
CA LEU A 503 17.83 0.43 3.10
C LEU A 503 18.30 1.05 1.76
N ALA A 504 17.89 2.29 1.47
CA ALA A 504 18.36 3.01 0.28
C ALA A 504 19.84 3.39 0.39
N ALA A 505 20.28 3.88 1.54
CA ALA A 505 21.67 4.19 1.80
C ALA A 505 22.58 2.94 1.65
N HIS A 506 22.18 1.84 2.24
CA HIS A 506 22.89 0.56 2.11
C HIS A 506 22.99 0.10 0.64
N ARG A 507 21.88 0.11 -0.09
CA ARG A 507 21.86 -0.22 -1.53
C ARG A 507 22.73 0.73 -2.36
N GLY A 508 22.78 1.99 -1.98
CA GLY A 508 23.58 3.03 -2.66
C GLY A 508 25.07 2.94 -2.38
N GLY A 509 25.52 2.04 -1.49
CA GLY A 509 26.94 1.91 -1.13
C GLY A 509 27.44 2.98 -0.17
N ILE A 510 26.54 3.72 0.50
CA ILE A 510 26.86 4.68 1.56
C ILE A 510 27.47 3.93 2.74
N LYS A 511 28.45 4.55 3.40
CA LYS A 511 29.08 3.98 4.61
C LYS A 511 28.58 4.63 5.88
N THR A 512 28.35 5.93 5.86
CA THR A 512 27.94 6.71 7.04
C THR A 512 26.58 7.34 6.79
N VAL A 513 25.64 7.17 7.74
CA VAL A 513 24.32 7.81 7.65
C VAL A 513 24.08 8.67 8.88
N ILE A 514 23.78 9.94 8.65
CA ILE A 514 23.43 10.90 9.71
C ILE A 514 21.91 10.93 9.85
N ILE A 515 21.43 10.70 11.08
CA ILE A 515 20.01 10.67 11.42
C ILE A 515 19.72 11.57 12.62
N PRO A 516 18.47 12.05 12.80
CA PRO A 516 18.09 12.74 14.04
C PRO A 516 18.22 11.86 15.27
N GLU A 517 18.66 12.43 16.41
CA GLU A 517 18.79 11.71 17.68
C GLU A 517 17.50 11.02 18.10
N GLU A 518 16.36 11.67 17.94
CA GLU A 518 15.04 11.12 18.29
C GLU A 518 14.68 9.84 17.51
N ASN A 519 15.24 9.66 16.31
CA ASN A 519 15.03 8.46 15.49
C ASN A 519 15.90 7.25 15.95
N GLN A 520 16.71 7.37 17.00
CA GLN A 520 17.41 6.20 17.58
C GLN A 520 16.44 5.09 18.01
N ARG A 521 15.25 5.46 18.46
CA ARG A 521 14.20 4.50 18.83
C ARG A 521 13.78 3.60 17.67
N ASP A 522 13.79 4.14 16.45
CA ASP A 522 13.34 3.44 15.23
C ASP A 522 14.40 2.44 14.73
N LEU A 523 15.65 2.51 15.27
CA LEU A 523 16.71 1.54 14.94
C LEU A 523 16.41 0.11 15.39
N LYS A 524 15.45 -0.08 16.30
CA LYS A 524 14.99 -1.41 16.72
C LYS A 524 14.33 -2.17 15.56
N GLU A 525 13.71 -1.46 14.64
CA GLU A 525 13.03 -2.04 13.47
C GLU A 525 13.98 -2.32 12.29
N ILE A 526 15.26 -1.94 12.40
CA ILE A 526 16.25 -2.08 11.34
C ILE A 526 16.92 -3.45 11.44
N PRO A 527 17.00 -4.22 10.33
CA PRO A 527 17.72 -5.50 10.31
C PRO A 527 19.18 -5.38 10.75
N GLU A 528 19.66 -6.38 11.50
CA GLU A 528 21.01 -6.35 12.09
C GLU A 528 22.13 -6.26 11.03
N ASN A 529 22.00 -6.92 9.89
CA ASN A 529 22.94 -6.83 8.78
C ASN A 529 23.13 -5.39 8.29
N ILE A 530 22.05 -4.62 8.18
CA ILE A 530 22.09 -3.20 7.76
C ILE A 530 22.80 -2.34 8.82
N LYS A 531 22.54 -2.61 10.12
CA LYS A 531 23.20 -1.88 11.22
C LYS A 531 24.69 -2.18 11.32
N GLN A 532 25.11 -3.38 10.91
CA GLN A 532 26.53 -3.76 10.90
C GLN A 532 27.27 -3.13 9.70
N ASP A 533 26.62 -2.98 8.56
CA ASP A 533 27.23 -2.45 7.34
C ASP A 533 27.25 -0.92 7.28
N LEU A 534 26.38 -0.24 8.06
CA LEU A 534 26.26 1.23 8.07
C LEU A 534 26.74 1.82 9.41
N GLN A 535 27.57 2.85 9.33
CA GLN A 535 27.86 3.71 10.47
C GLN A 535 26.74 4.72 10.66
N ILE A 536 25.79 4.42 11.55
CA ILE A 536 24.66 5.30 11.84
C ILE A 536 25.09 6.31 12.90
N LYS A 537 24.96 7.62 12.57
CA LYS A 537 25.37 8.75 13.43
C LYS A 537 24.14 9.56 13.84
N PRO A 538 23.60 9.36 15.05
CA PRO A 538 22.54 10.22 15.58
C PRO A 538 23.11 11.60 15.93
N VAL A 539 22.36 12.65 15.57
CA VAL A 539 22.75 14.05 15.80
C VAL A 539 21.58 14.87 16.30
N LYS A 540 21.85 15.89 17.11
CA LYS A 540 20.88 16.83 17.64
C LYS A 540 20.96 18.22 17.00
N TRP A 541 22.14 18.61 16.56
CA TRP A 541 22.42 19.93 16.03
C TRP A 541 23.08 19.87 14.66
N ILE A 542 22.85 20.90 13.84
CA ILE A 542 23.46 21.01 12.50
C ILE A 542 24.98 21.07 12.57
N ASP A 543 25.53 21.60 13.65
CA ASP A 543 26.98 21.70 13.84
C ASP A 543 27.64 20.32 13.91
N GLU A 544 26.98 19.33 14.53
CA GLU A 544 27.41 17.93 14.53
C GLU A 544 27.34 17.31 13.11
N VAL A 545 26.27 17.66 12.35
CA VAL A 545 26.13 17.21 10.95
C VAL A 545 27.31 17.70 10.12
N LEU A 546 27.67 18.98 10.22
CA LEU A 546 28.78 19.59 9.46
C LEU A 546 30.10 18.95 9.81
N GLN A 547 30.37 18.64 11.10
CA GLN A 547 31.61 17.97 11.53
C GLN A 547 31.75 16.56 10.94
N ILE A 548 30.65 15.85 10.71
CA ILE A 548 30.68 14.47 10.16
C ILE A 548 30.72 14.53 8.62
N ALA A 549 29.98 15.43 8.01
CA ALA A 549 29.75 15.46 6.57
C ALA A 549 30.83 16.19 5.77
N LEU A 550 31.42 17.23 6.31
CA LEU A 550 32.48 17.98 5.64
C LEU A 550 33.85 17.29 5.81
N GLN A 551 34.74 17.45 4.85
CA GLN A 551 36.11 16.92 4.94
C GLN A 551 36.89 17.49 6.12
N TYR A 552 36.70 18.79 6.40
CA TYR A 552 37.27 19.50 7.53
C TYR A 552 36.31 20.60 8.01
N ALA A 553 36.47 21.02 9.27
CA ALA A 553 35.63 22.04 9.87
C ALA A 553 35.92 23.43 9.26
N PRO A 554 34.90 24.29 9.03
CA PRO A 554 35.11 25.69 8.68
C PRO A 554 35.92 26.42 9.76
N GLU A 555 36.81 27.32 9.35
CA GLU A 555 37.58 28.16 10.28
C GLU A 555 36.78 29.43 10.60
N PRO A 556 36.44 29.70 11.88
CA PRO A 556 35.72 30.91 12.26
C PRO A 556 36.50 32.18 11.94
N LEU A 557 35.78 33.27 11.65
CA LEU A 557 36.40 34.58 11.53
C LEU A 557 37.04 35.03 12.88
N PRO A 558 38.17 35.76 12.86
CA PRO A 558 38.92 36.12 14.09
C PRO A 558 38.11 36.86 15.17
N ASP A 559 37.05 37.55 14.81
CA ASP A 559 36.18 38.34 15.70
C ASP A 559 34.88 37.62 16.11
N ALA A 560 34.74 36.36 15.80
CA ALA A 560 33.55 35.57 16.22
C ALA A 560 33.65 35.26 17.73
N ALA A 561 32.97 36.03 18.56
CA ALA A 561 32.81 35.68 19.96
C ALA A 561 32.13 34.29 20.07
N PRO A 562 32.60 33.37 20.95
CA PRO A 562 31.98 32.07 21.10
C PRO A 562 30.52 32.27 21.54
N GLU A 563 29.55 31.81 20.74
CA GLU A 563 28.16 31.71 21.19
C GLU A 563 28.13 30.82 22.43
N ILE A 564 27.68 31.38 23.53
CA ILE A 564 27.48 30.66 24.79
C ILE A 564 26.42 29.61 24.53
N VAL A 565 26.85 28.38 24.35
CA VAL A 565 25.95 27.20 24.47
C VAL A 565 25.33 27.31 25.87
N ALA A 566 24.03 27.60 25.94
CA ALA A 566 23.29 27.68 27.19
C ALA A 566 23.48 26.33 27.92
N LYS A 567 24.34 26.33 28.94
CA LYS A 567 24.38 25.23 29.90
C LYS A 567 22.99 25.16 30.54
N ASP A 568 22.41 24.00 30.52
CA ASP A 568 21.21 23.67 31.30
C ASP A 568 21.44 24.09 32.76
N ASP A 569 20.87 25.20 33.15
CA ASP A 569 20.84 25.66 34.51
C ASP A 569 19.87 24.75 35.27
N LYS A 570 20.41 23.78 35.96
CA LYS A 570 19.70 23.04 37.00
C LYS A 570 19.31 24.02 38.10
N ARG A 571 18.13 24.60 38.00
CA ARG A 571 17.49 25.28 39.13
C ARG A 571 16.92 24.22 40.05
N GLU A 572 17.58 24.03 41.21
CA GLU A 572 16.99 23.40 42.40
C GLU A 572 15.73 24.18 42.81
N PRO A 573 14.69 23.53 43.31
CA PRO A 573 13.49 24.18 43.76
C PRO A 573 13.75 24.84 45.14
N ASP A 574 13.87 26.15 45.20
CA ASP A 574 13.86 26.87 46.45
C ASP A 574 12.44 27.04 46.98
N SER A 575 12.30 26.73 48.24
CA SER A 575 11.06 26.60 49.00
C SER A 575 10.55 27.96 49.48
N LYS A 576 9.22 28.10 49.50
CA LYS A 576 8.40 29.03 50.28
C LYS A 576 8.25 30.46 49.71
N GLU A 577 7.05 30.72 49.14
CA GLU A 577 6.32 31.87 49.63
C GLU A 577 4.80 31.75 49.38
N ARG A 578 4.09 32.11 50.37
CA ARG A 578 2.71 32.20 50.80
C ARG A 578 1.67 32.66 49.77
N ILE A 579 0.59 31.93 49.79
CA ILE A 579 -0.75 32.32 49.34
C ILE A 579 -1.21 33.65 49.96
N SER A 580 -1.66 34.57 49.16
CA SER A 580 -2.65 35.59 49.57
C SER A 580 -3.71 35.72 48.48
N THR A 581 -4.91 35.44 48.90
CA THR A 581 -6.20 35.66 48.24
C THR A 581 -6.47 37.15 47.99
N HIS A 582 -6.89 37.49 46.72
CA HIS A 582 -8.03 38.38 46.48
C HIS A 582 -8.58 38.08 45.09
#